data_d05db2d5e74ae9eb4a90ea131ae182f4
#
_entry.id   d05db2d5e74ae9eb4a90ea131ae182f4
#
_cell.length_a   1.000
_cell.length_b   1.000
_cell.length_c   1.000
_cell.angle_alpha   90.00
_cell.angle_beta   90.00
_cell.angle_gamma   90.00
#
_symmetry.space_group_name_H-M   'P 1'
#
loop_
_entity.id
_entity.type
_entity.pdbx_description
1 polymer ?
#
loop_
_entity_poly.entity_id
_entity_poly.type
_entity_poly.pdbx_seq_one_letter_code
_entity_poly.pdbx_strand_id
1 'polypeptide(L)'
;MTAETLESHLLILEDDQGRKEFSLDQPLYSIGRDKESNIRLVSQFVSRRHATLVRLPKNNSYYYRIVDGDGKGRASANGLMINGRKLPAHDLKNEDEIVFGPKVRAIYYLLKNTQRSGQTDASEYDITLINPGMTEDVEEL
;
A
#
# COMPACT_ATOMS: atom_id res chain seq x y z
N MET A 1 30.31 0.80 11.55
CA MET A 1 29.10 1.44 11.12
C MET A 1 28.02 0.47 10.79
N THR A 2 26.85 0.73 11.27
CA THR A 2 25.79 -0.19 11.01
C THR A 2 25.07 0.15 9.74
N ALA A 3 24.49 -0.83 9.11
CA ALA A 3 23.66 -0.62 7.96
C ALA A 3 22.33 0.01 8.39
N GLU A 4 21.84 0.90 7.57
CA GLU A 4 20.54 1.49 7.79
C GLU A 4 19.54 0.80 6.92
N THR A 5 18.38 0.46 7.48
CA THR A 5 17.31 -0.12 6.68
C THR A 5 16.29 0.97 6.41
N LEU A 6 16.08 1.25 5.14
CA LEU A 6 15.08 2.20 4.71
C LEU A 6 13.87 1.43 4.27
N GLU A 7 12.72 1.90 4.69
CA GLU A 7 11.46 1.26 4.34
C GLU A 7 10.61 2.20 3.52
N SER A 8 10.02 1.68 2.48
CA SER A 8 9.06 2.41 1.67
C SER A 8 7.75 1.65 1.69
N HIS A 9 6.67 2.39 1.78
CA HIS A 9 5.34 1.81 1.85
C HIS A 9 4.60 2.16 0.57
N LEU A 10 4.14 1.14 -0.13
CA LEU A 10 3.52 1.32 -1.44
C LEU A 10 2.16 0.63 -1.47
N LEU A 11 1.17 1.33 -1.99
CA LEU A 11 -0.14 0.76 -2.18
C LEU A 11 -0.46 0.77 -3.67
N ILE A 12 -0.74 -0.40 -4.23
CA ILE A 12 -1.12 -0.50 -5.62
C ILE A 12 -2.60 -0.80 -5.68
N LEU A 13 -3.34 0.11 -6.28
CA LEU A 13 -4.79 0.08 -6.31
C LEU A 13 -5.28 -0.27 -7.69
N GLU A 14 -6.31 -1.12 -7.75
CA GLU A 14 -7.04 -1.39 -8.99
C GLU A 14 -8.51 -1.07 -8.79
N ASP A 15 -9.05 -0.22 -9.63
CA ASP A 15 -10.47 0.14 -9.58
C ASP A 15 -11.00 0.27 -11.01
N ASP A 16 -12.17 0.90 -11.18
CA ASP A 16 -12.79 1.01 -12.50
C ASP A 16 -11.96 1.81 -13.50
N GLN A 17 -11.04 2.63 -13.02
CA GLN A 17 -10.19 3.43 -13.90
C GLN A 17 -8.85 2.78 -14.17
N GLY A 18 -8.61 1.58 -13.62
CA GLY A 18 -7.38 0.86 -13.85
C GLY A 18 -6.48 0.87 -12.63
N ARG A 19 -5.19 0.84 -12.86
CA ARG A 19 -4.20 0.67 -11.80
C ARG A 19 -3.55 1.99 -11.42
N LYS A 20 -3.41 2.21 -10.12
CA LYS A 20 -2.78 3.40 -9.57
C LYS A 20 -1.82 3.01 -8.48
N GLU A 21 -0.77 3.79 -8.30
CA GLU A 21 0.22 3.53 -7.26
C GLU A 21 0.33 4.71 -6.34
N PHE A 22 0.39 4.44 -5.05
CA PHE A 22 0.52 5.47 -4.03
C PHE A 22 1.69 5.14 -3.12
N SER A 23 2.64 6.05 -3.01
CA SER A 23 3.70 5.95 -2.00
C SER A 23 3.16 6.55 -0.72
N LEU A 24 3.22 5.80 0.36
CA LEU A 24 2.62 6.20 1.62
C LEU A 24 3.70 6.73 2.56
N ASP A 25 3.58 7.97 2.96
CA ASP A 25 4.51 8.57 3.92
C ASP A 25 3.84 9.55 4.87
N GLN A 26 2.56 9.81 4.68
CA GLN A 26 1.83 10.75 5.52
C GLN A 26 1.20 10.05 6.71
N PRO A 27 0.89 10.78 7.78
CA PRO A 27 0.32 10.16 8.98
C PRO A 27 -1.10 9.64 8.80
N LEU A 28 -1.81 10.13 7.81
CA LEU A 28 -3.22 9.79 7.67
C LEU A 28 -3.63 9.83 6.20
N TYR A 29 -4.40 8.85 5.77
CA TYR A 29 -4.99 8.83 4.43
C TYR A 29 -6.45 8.43 4.52
N SER A 30 -7.31 9.21 3.89
CA SER A 30 -8.69 8.81 3.69
C SER A 30 -8.79 8.05 2.37
N ILE A 31 -9.56 6.98 2.36
CA ILE A 31 -9.74 6.13 1.19
C ILE A 31 -11.23 6.02 0.90
N GLY A 32 -11.63 6.29 -0.31
CA GLY A 32 -13.02 6.15 -0.67
C GLY A 32 -13.40 6.79 -1.98
N ARG A 33 -14.69 6.78 -2.27
CA ARG A 33 -15.23 7.29 -3.52
C ARG A 33 -15.29 8.82 -3.54
N ASP A 34 -15.25 9.45 -2.38
CA ASP A 34 -15.33 10.90 -2.28
C ASP A 34 -14.17 11.53 -3.05
N LYS A 35 -14.46 12.59 -3.79
CA LYS A 35 -13.44 13.30 -4.56
C LYS A 35 -12.33 13.83 -3.69
N GLU A 36 -12.62 14.11 -2.44
CA GLU A 36 -11.63 14.68 -1.54
C GLU A 36 -10.84 13.63 -0.77
N SER A 37 -11.09 12.36 -1.05
CA SER A 37 -10.29 11.32 -0.44
C SER A 37 -8.86 11.41 -0.92
N ASN A 38 -7.91 11.20 0.00
CA ASN A 38 -6.49 11.18 -0.38
C ASN A 38 -6.21 10.06 -1.38
N ILE A 39 -6.85 8.92 -1.18
CA ILE A 39 -6.77 7.80 -2.10
C ILE A 39 -8.19 7.55 -2.58
N ARG A 40 -8.47 8.00 -3.79
CA ARG A 40 -9.82 7.89 -4.32
C ARG A 40 -10.04 6.54 -4.98
N LEU A 41 -11.16 5.91 -4.64
CA LEU A 41 -11.58 4.66 -5.26
C LEU A 41 -12.72 4.97 -6.23
N VAL A 42 -12.51 4.68 -7.50
CA VAL A 42 -13.53 4.96 -8.50
C VAL A 42 -14.37 3.72 -8.70
N SER A 43 -15.50 3.66 -7.99
CA SER A 43 -16.44 2.56 -8.08
C SER A 43 -17.71 2.95 -7.35
N GLN A 44 -18.86 2.62 -7.95
CA GLN A 44 -20.13 2.87 -7.28
C GLN A 44 -20.39 1.92 -6.12
N PHE A 45 -19.57 0.85 -6.00
CA PHE A 45 -19.77 -0.15 -4.96
C PHE A 45 -18.97 0.12 -3.69
N VAL A 46 -18.20 1.19 -3.65
CA VAL A 46 -17.44 1.54 -2.45
C VAL A 46 -18.05 2.77 -1.79
N SER A 47 -17.89 2.85 -0.50
CA SER A 47 -18.41 3.98 0.27
C SER A 47 -17.60 5.23 0.00
N ARG A 48 -18.22 6.38 0.21
CA ARG A 48 -17.52 7.65 0.07
C ARG A 48 -16.31 7.71 0.97
N ARG A 49 -16.46 7.26 2.21
CA ARG A 49 -15.36 7.16 3.16
C ARG A 49 -15.28 5.71 3.56
N HIS A 50 -14.54 4.93 2.77
CA HIS A 50 -14.54 3.48 2.90
C HIS A 50 -13.54 3.00 3.93
N ALA A 51 -12.38 3.63 4.01
CA ALA A 51 -11.34 3.21 4.94
C ALA A 51 -10.42 4.38 5.28
N THR A 52 -9.65 4.18 6.32
CA THR A 52 -8.65 5.15 6.78
C THR A 52 -7.35 4.43 7.03
N LEU A 53 -6.24 5.00 6.55
CA LEU A 53 -4.92 4.50 6.86
C LEU A 53 -4.30 5.40 7.91
N VAL A 54 -3.79 4.79 8.98
CA VAL A 54 -3.17 5.52 10.07
C VAL A 54 -1.74 5.03 10.23
N ARG A 55 -0.79 5.97 10.24
CA ARG A 55 0.61 5.63 10.45
C ARG A 55 0.89 5.57 11.95
N LEU A 56 1.47 4.48 12.39
CA LEU A 56 1.75 4.25 13.80
C LEU A 56 3.24 3.96 13.99
N PRO A 57 3.80 4.39 15.13
CA PRO A 57 5.22 4.19 15.35
C PRO A 57 5.55 2.73 15.66
N LYS A 58 6.76 2.33 15.27
CA LYS A 58 7.25 0.99 15.54
C LYS A 58 8.76 1.05 15.62
N ASN A 59 9.33 0.97 16.80
CA ASN A 59 10.78 1.07 17.04
C ASN A 59 11.30 2.35 16.38
N ASN A 60 12.24 2.23 15.46
CA ASN A 60 12.78 3.38 14.76
C ASN A 60 12.14 3.59 13.40
N SER A 61 10.93 3.06 13.22
CA SER A 61 10.24 3.12 11.96
C SER A 61 8.76 3.33 12.21
N TYR A 62 7.92 2.91 11.28
CA TYR A 62 6.48 3.02 11.44
C TYR A 62 5.80 1.95 10.59
N TYR A 63 4.52 1.75 10.84
CA TYR A 63 3.69 0.87 10.05
C TYR A 63 2.34 1.53 9.83
N TYR A 64 1.54 0.95 8.95
CA TYR A 64 0.20 1.47 8.67
C TYR A 64 -0.84 0.50 9.15
N ARG A 65 -1.88 1.05 9.77
CA ARG A 65 -3.08 0.31 10.13
C ARG A 65 -4.19 0.79 9.22
N ILE A 66 -4.92 -0.15 8.60
CA ILE A 66 -6.10 0.21 7.84
C ILE A 66 -7.32 -0.03 8.72
N VAL A 67 -8.24 0.92 8.73
CA VAL A 67 -9.43 0.87 9.54
C VAL A 67 -10.64 1.05 8.63
N ASP A 68 -11.66 0.21 8.79
CA ASP A 68 -12.88 0.33 8.01
C ASP A 68 -13.60 1.62 8.38
N GLY A 69 -14.11 2.31 7.37
CA GLY A 69 -14.91 3.50 7.59
C GLY A 69 -14.08 4.77 7.70
N ASP A 70 -14.69 5.79 8.28
CA ASP A 70 -14.12 7.14 8.31
C ASP A 70 -13.22 7.40 9.51
N GLY A 71 -12.96 6.37 10.31
CA GLY A 71 -12.13 6.54 11.50
C GLY A 71 -12.85 7.22 12.65
N LYS A 72 -14.13 7.54 12.47
CA LYS A 72 -14.91 8.25 13.49
C LYS A 72 -16.15 7.47 13.90
N GLY A 73 -16.13 6.16 13.68
CA GLY A 73 -17.24 5.32 14.10
C GLY A 73 -18.21 4.92 13.00
N ARG A 74 -18.04 5.44 11.79
CA ARG A 74 -18.90 5.05 10.69
C ARG A 74 -18.22 4.00 9.85
N ALA A 75 -18.82 2.83 9.75
CA ALA A 75 -18.30 1.75 8.94
C ALA A 75 -18.69 1.95 7.48
N SER A 76 -17.92 1.34 6.58
CA SER A 76 -18.27 1.33 5.17
C SER A 76 -19.44 0.38 4.92
N ALA A 77 -20.06 0.48 3.76
CA ALA A 77 -21.21 -0.36 3.43
C ALA A 77 -20.77 -1.82 3.21
N ASN A 78 -19.65 -2.03 2.51
CA ASN A 78 -19.22 -3.38 2.14
C ASN A 78 -18.11 -3.92 3.02
N GLY A 79 -17.50 -3.09 3.85
CA GLY A 79 -16.42 -3.52 4.74
C GLY A 79 -15.10 -3.68 4.01
N LEU A 80 -14.14 -4.26 4.72
CA LEU A 80 -12.81 -4.54 4.20
C LEU A 80 -12.57 -6.04 4.26
N MET A 81 -12.13 -6.60 3.14
CA MET A 81 -11.65 -7.98 3.11
C MET A 81 -10.14 -7.95 3.02
N ILE A 82 -9.48 -8.46 4.04
CA ILE A 82 -8.02 -8.49 4.08
C ILE A 82 -7.58 -9.94 3.94
N ASN A 83 -6.93 -10.25 2.83
CA ASN A 83 -6.48 -11.61 2.53
C ASN A 83 -7.64 -12.61 2.65
N GLY A 84 -8.82 -12.22 2.17
CA GLY A 84 -9.99 -13.08 2.17
C GLY A 84 -10.80 -13.11 3.45
N ARG A 85 -10.44 -12.27 4.44
CA ARG A 85 -11.16 -12.22 5.72
C ARG A 85 -11.70 -10.83 5.96
N LYS A 86 -12.92 -10.75 6.41
CA LYS A 86 -13.55 -9.46 6.71
C LYS A 86 -13.07 -8.99 8.07
N LEU A 87 -12.38 -7.85 8.10
CA LEU A 87 -11.80 -7.31 9.33
C LEU A 87 -12.14 -5.84 9.46
N PRO A 88 -12.46 -5.36 10.68
CA PRO A 88 -12.72 -3.93 10.87
C PRO A 88 -11.45 -3.10 10.90
N ALA A 89 -10.30 -3.72 11.17
CA ALA A 89 -9.02 -3.05 11.18
C ALA A 89 -7.92 -4.09 11.03
N HIS A 90 -6.78 -3.67 10.52
CA HIS A 90 -5.68 -4.60 10.30
C HIS A 90 -4.37 -3.83 10.18
N ASP A 91 -3.32 -4.33 10.81
CA ASP A 91 -1.98 -3.78 10.67
C ASP A 91 -1.37 -4.37 9.40
N LEU A 92 -1.07 -3.53 8.45
CA LEU A 92 -0.66 -3.97 7.12
C LEU A 92 0.72 -4.62 7.13
N LYS A 93 0.83 -5.70 6.39
CA LYS A 93 2.08 -6.42 6.18
C LYS A 93 2.32 -6.55 4.69
N ASN A 94 3.57 -6.78 4.34
CA ASN A 94 3.95 -6.90 2.94
C ASN A 94 3.07 -7.90 2.20
N GLU A 95 2.58 -7.47 1.05
CA GLU A 95 1.75 -8.28 0.15
C GLU A 95 0.34 -8.55 0.65
N ASP A 96 -0.13 -7.80 1.63
CA ASP A 96 -1.54 -7.91 2.04
C ASP A 96 -2.44 -7.42 0.93
N GLU A 97 -3.50 -8.19 0.66
CA GLU A 97 -4.51 -7.80 -0.31
C GLU A 97 -5.72 -7.25 0.41
N ILE A 98 -6.17 -6.09 -0.02
CA ILE A 98 -7.32 -5.40 0.56
C ILE A 98 -8.38 -5.29 -0.51
N VAL A 99 -9.56 -5.85 -0.26
CA VAL A 99 -10.68 -5.77 -1.20
C VAL A 99 -11.71 -4.83 -0.60
N PHE A 100 -12.05 -3.79 -1.33
CA PHE A 100 -13.02 -2.77 -0.89
C PHE A 100 -14.41 -3.05 -1.43
N GLY A 101 -14.49 -3.76 -2.53
CA GLY A 101 -15.76 -4.07 -3.16
C GLY A 101 -15.51 -4.83 -4.46
N PRO A 102 -16.56 -5.11 -5.24
CA PRO A 102 -16.38 -5.83 -6.49
C PRO A 102 -15.41 -5.11 -7.41
N LYS A 103 -14.37 -5.79 -7.84
CA LYS A 103 -13.36 -5.28 -8.76
C LYS A 103 -12.59 -4.08 -8.25
N VAL A 104 -12.58 -3.86 -6.94
CA VAL A 104 -11.80 -2.77 -6.32
C VAL A 104 -10.95 -3.36 -5.23
N ARG A 105 -9.65 -3.38 -5.47
CA ARG A 105 -8.72 -3.97 -4.50
C ARG A 105 -7.40 -3.22 -4.53
N ALA A 106 -6.64 -3.43 -3.47
CA ALA A 106 -5.30 -2.89 -3.39
C ALA A 106 -4.37 -3.95 -2.81
N ILE A 107 -3.10 -3.84 -3.13
CA ILE A 107 -2.07 -4.66 -2.53
C ILE A 107 -1.06 -3.73 -1.90
N TYR A 108 -0.74 -4.01 -0.65
CA TYR A 108 0.23 -3.22 0.09
C TYR A 108 1.60 -3.89 0.01
N TYR A 109 2.62 -3.08 -0.25
CA TYR A 109 4.00 -3.57 -0.28
C TYR A 109 4.84 -2.78 0.69
N LEU A 110 5.59 -3.50 1.50
CA LEU A 110 6.61 -2.91 2.36
C LEU A 110 7.95 -3.24 1.76
N LEU A 111 8.59 -2.24 1.19
CA LEU A 111 9.86 -2.41 0.51
C LEU A 111 10.97 -2.01 1.45
N LYS A 112 11.93 -2.91 1.65
CA LYS A 112 13.05 -2.66 2.52
C LYS A 112 14.32 -2.62 1.71
N ASN A 113 15.11 -1.61 1.97
CA ASN A 113 16.37 -1.42 1.29
C ASN A 113 17.43 -1.13 2.32
N THR A 114 18.47 -1.92 2.38
CA THR A 114 19.55 -1.75 3.32
C THR A 114 20.65 -0.95 2.65
N GLN A 115 20.97 0.20 3.24
CA GLN A 115 22.06 1.03 2.74
C GLN A 115 23.29 0.81 3.57
N ARG A 116 24.43 0.70 2.90
CA ARG A 116 25.69 0.56 3.58
C ARG A 116 26.59 1.66 3.14
N SER A 117 27.45 2.03 4.04
CA SER A 117 28.45 3.03 3.73
C SER A 117 29.27 2.58 2.53
N GLY A 118 29.40 3.43 1.55
CA GLY A 118 30.14 3.11 0.35
C GLY A 118 29.43 2.20 -0.63
N GLN A 119 28.23 1.80 -0.36
CA GLN A 119 27.53 0.92 -1.22
C GLN A 119 26.83 1.64 -2.32
N THR A 120 27.00 1.18 -3.51
CA THR A 120 26.20 1.64 -4.51
C THR A 120 25.61 0.56 -5.17
N ASP A 121 24.56 0.26 -5.33
CA ASP A 121 24.10 -0.81 -5.90
C ASP A 121 23.02 -0.62 -6.54
N ALA A 122 23.20 -0.31 -7.42
CA ALA A 122 22.18 -0.19 -8.07
C ALA A 122 21.64 -1.35 -8.42
N SER A 123 21.93 -1.95 -8.42
CA SER A 123 21.23 -2.80 -8.71
C SER A 123 20.51 -3.58 -8.02
N GLU A 124 20.71 -3.45 -7.90
CA GLU A 124 20.08 -3.80 -7.36
C GLU A 124 19.14 -3.76 -7.15
N TYR A 125 18.80 -3.72 -7.67
CA TYR A 125 17.83 -3.58 -7.54
C TYR A 125 17.32 -3.96 -8.01
N ASP A 126 17.42 -3.99 -8.01
CA ASP A 126 16.96 -4.27 -8.13
C ASP A 126 16.33 -4.41 -8.18
N ILE A 127 16.09 -4.44 -8.37
CA ILE A 127 15.34 -4.41 -8.50
C ILE A 127 14.75 -4.86 -8.99
N THR A 128 14.44 -5.03 -9.08
CA THR A 128 13.85 -5.29 -9.44
C THR A 128 13.25 -5.38 -10.00
N LEU A 129 12.93 -5.28 -10.39
CA LEU A 129 12.35 -5.10 -10.95
C LEU A 129 12.25 -5.42 -11.81
N ILE A 130 12.28 -5.29 -12.11
CA ILE A 130 12.19 -5.43 -12.70
C ILE A 130 12.26 -5.95 -13.47
N ASN A 131 12.27 -5.77 -13.92
CA ASN A 131 12.22 -6.16 -14.46
C ASN A 131 12.22 -6.82 -15.11
N PRO A 132 12.27 -6.85 -15.31
CA PRO A 132 12.22 -7.40 -15.89
C PRO A 132 12.39 -7.69 -16.74
N GLY A 133 12.61 -7.62 -16.88
CA GLY A 133 12.62 -7.82 -17.42
C GLY A 133 13.18 -7.80 -17.99
N MET A 134 13.34 -7.39 -17.97
CA MET A 134 13.69 -7.30 -18.12
C MET A 134 14.34 -7.79 -18.58
N THR A 135 14.60 -7.50 -18.69
CA THR A 135 14.99 -7.88 -18.75
C THR A 135 15.57 -8.21 -19.37
N GLU A 136 15.87 -8.04 -19.48
CA GLU A 136 16.19 -8.32 -19.64
C GLU A 136 16.68 -8.62 -20.01
N ASP A 137 16.95 -8.48 -20.33
CA ASP A 137 17.24 -8.75 -20.32
C ASP A 137 17.80 -9.09 -20.57
N VAL A 138 18.10 -9.03 -20.91
CA VAL A 138 18.37 -9.39 -20.74
C VAL A 138 18.99 -9.77 -21.00
N GLU A 139 19.29 -9.52 -21.17
CA GLU A 139 19.55 -9.83 -21.02
C GLU A 139 19.99 -10.28 -21.00
N GLU A 140 20.26 -10.11 -21.28
CA GLU A 140 20.37 -10.42 -20.89
C GLU A 140 20.55 -10.81 -20.67
N LEU A 141 20.93 -10.89 -21.14
CA LEU A 141 20.81 -11.22 -20.71
C LEU A 141 20.84 -11.56 -20.67
#